data_3325554ef7fc12dcfb8951953325223d
#
_entry.id   3325554ef7fc12dcfb8951953325223d
#
_cell.length_a   1.000
_cell.length_b   1.000
_cell.length_c   1.000
_cell.angle_alpha   90.00
_cell.angle_beta   90.00
_cell.angle_gamma   90.00
#
_symmetry.space_group_name_H-M   'P 1'
#
loop_
_entity.id
_entity.type
_entity.pdbx_description
1 polymer ?
#
loop_
_entity_poly.entity_id
_entity_poly.type
_entity_poly.pdbx_seq_one_letter_code
_entity_poly.pdbx_strand_id
1 'polypeptide(L)'
;MIRVCMYANRINGRYQEHYLTYERSLIRAGIPFETYIDGRPFKWENRVRWQLEMVRRNPSDHFVFTDAYDVLFVGTKNELLDAVFPHLLMFTTDRMNDDGNPWPQPHIRKHYDERREATSPWRFLNGSGPVGHGYAIASAIEFGLGEWEFPENGTDQAFWTQVYLSGWGDLDQDCNISQALWNMKDGEFGVKDGRFLNLITGSKPQFIHATGNMWPFIPLSLIPPTGAVSP
;
A
#
# COMPACT_ATOMS: atom_id res chain seq x y z
N MET A 1 -7.43 -10.89 13.83
CA MET A 1 -8.35 -10.44 12.74
C MET A 1 -7.54 -9.68 11.71
N ILE A 2 -7.99 -9.55 10.43
CA ILE A 2 -7.37 -8.63 9.46
C ILE A 2 -8.22 -7.38 9.34
N ARG A 3 -7.57 -6.21 9.23
CA ARG A 3 -8.22 -4.90 9.04
C ARG A 3 -7.54 -4.14 7.90
N VAL A 4 -8.32 -3.66 6.96
CA VAL A 4 -7.85 -2.69 5.96
C VAL A 4 -8.12 -1.30 6.49
N CYS A 5 -7.08 -0.47 6.55
CA CYS A 5 -7.14 0.87 7.12
C CYS A 5 -6.76 1.90 6.06
N MET A 6 -7.69 2.76 5.70
CA MET A 6 -7.55 3.75 4.65
C MET A 6 -7.38 5.15 5.24
N TYR A 7 -6.40 5.90 4.74
CA TYR A 7 -6.21 7.29 5.12
C TYR A 7 -6.62 8.23 3.99
N ALA A 8 -7.44 9.21 4.32
CA ALA A 8 -7.87 10.26 3.41
C ALA A 8 -7.74 11.63 4.07
N ASN A 9 -7.27 12.63 3.33
CA ASN A 9 -7.33 14.02 3.81
C ASN A 9 -8.71 14.63 3.55
N ARG A 10 -9.25 14.45 2.33
CA ARG A 10 -10.60 14.89 1.93
C ARG A 10 -11.17 13.91 0.92
N ILE A 11 -12.46 13.65 1.03
CA ILE A 11 -13.19 12.86 0.03
C ILE A 11 -14.10 13.83 -0.74
N ASN A 12 -13.66 14.29 -1.91
CA ASN A 12 -14.42 15.19 -2.77
C ASN A 12 -14.07 15.02 -4.26
N GLY A 13 -14.94 15.51 -5.14
CA GLY A 13 -14.75 15.51 -6.60
C GLY A 13 -14.45 14.11 -7.15
N ARG A 14 -13.46 14.01 -8.05
CA ARG A 14 -13.03 12.72 -8.65
C ARG A 14 -12.56 11.68 -7.63
N TYR A 15 -11.99 12.13 -6.52
CA TYR A 15 -11.51 11.23 -5.47
C TYR A 15 -12.64 10.54 -4.73
N GLN A 16 -13.83 11.14 -4.68
CA GLN A 16 -15.00 10.52 -4.07
C GLN A 16 -15.41 9.25 -4.82
N GLU A 17 -15.42 9.28 -6.15
CA GLU A 17 -15.79 8.10 -6.94
C GLU A 17 -14.77 6.97 -6.80
N HIS A 18 -13.47 7.29 -6.82
CA HIS A 18 -12.40 6.31 -6.59
C HIS A 18 -12.50 5.69 -5.20
N TYR A 19 -12.67 6.52 -4.17
CA TYR A 19 -12.88 6.05 -2.80
C TYR A 19 -14.09 5.11 -2.70
N LEU A 20 -15.24 5.51 -3.21
CA LEU A 20 -16.47 4.67 -3.18
C LEU A 20 -16.29 3.37 -3.97
N THR A 21 -15.50 3.38 -5.02
CA THR A 21 -15.18 2.18 -5.81
C THR A 21 -14.31 1.22 -5.00
N TYR A 22 -13.32 1.75 -4.30
CA TYR A 22 -12.48 0.96 -3.40
C TYR A 22 -13.30 0.40 -2.23
N GLU A 23 -14.09 1.21 -1.56
CA GLU A 23 -14.98 0.79 -0.47
C GLU A 23 -15.90 -0.35 -0.93
N ARG A 24 -16.57 -0.20 -2.08
CA ARG A 24 -17.42 -1.26 -2.66
C ARG A 24 -16.66 -2.55 -2.92
N SER A 25 -15.41 -2.47 -3.35
CA SER A 25 -14.59 -3.66 -3.59
C SER A 25 -14.32 -4.45 -2.30
N LEU A 26 -14.06 -3.76 -1.19
CA LEU A 26 -13.87 -4.36 0.14
C LEU A 26 -15.17 -4.94 0.71
N ILE A 27 -16.29 -4.20 0.61
CA ILE A 27 -17.61 -4.67 1.04
C ILE A 27 -17.99 -5.95 0.30
N ARG A 28 -17.84 -5.98 -1.02
CA ARG A 28 -18.12 -7.14 -1.85
C ARG A 28 -17.31 -8.37 -1.45
N ALA A 29 -16.07 -8.17 -1.02
CA ALA A 29 -15.20 -9.25 -0.56
C ALA A 29 -15.43 -9.65 0.92
N GLY A 30 -16.30 -8.95 1.65
CA GLY A 30 -16.54 -9.17 3.08
C GLY A 30 -15.32 -8.88 3.94
N ILE A 31 -14.51 -7.87 3.55
CA ILE A 31 -13.32 -7.45 4.28
C ILE A 31 -13.68 -6.29 5.18
N PRO A 32 -13.42 -6.39 6.50
CA PRO A 32 -13.59 -5.27 7.40
C PRO A 32 -12.56 -4.16 7.09
N PHE A 33 -13.03 -2.93 7.04
CA PHE A 33 -12.18 -1.77 6.80
C PHE A 33 -12.56 -0.60 7.69
N GLU A 34 -11.63 0.30 7.87
CA GLU A 34 -11.81 1.56 8.59
C GLU A 34 -11.19 2.70 7.78
N THR A 35 -11.93 3.79 7.64
CA THR A 35 -11.45 4.98 6.93
C THR A 35 -11.26 6.12 7.91
N TYR A 36 -10.08 6.72 7.90
CA TYR A 36 -9.82 7.95 8.60
C TYR A 36 -9.78 9.13 7.64
N ILE A 37 -10.62 10.13 7.91
CA ILE A 37 -10.66 11.37 7.16
C ILE A 37 -10.06 12.47 8.03
N ASP A 38 -8.86 12.93 7.67
CA ASP A 38 -8.17 13.99 8.41
C ASP A 38 -8.62 15.36 7.92
N GLY A 39 -9.52 16.01 8.65
CA GLY A 39 -9.99 17.38 8.34
C GLY A 39 -8.96 18.49 8.60
N ARG A 40 -7.78 18.16 9.15
CA ARG A 40 -6.69 19.12 9.41
C ARG A 40 -5.89 19.43 8.14
N PRO A 41 -5.07 20.49 8.14
CA PRO A 41 -4.06 20.66 7.08
C PRO A 41 -3.21 19.40 6.95
N PHE A 42 -3.06 18.91 5.71
CA PHE A 42 -2.39 17.65 5.45
C PHE A 42 -0.92 17.68 5.89
N LYS A 43 -0.54 16.69 6.68
CA LYS A 43 0.85 16.40 7.05
C LYS A 43 1.06 14.88 7.02
N TRP A 44 2.11 14.43 6.38
CA TRP A 44 2.43 13.00 6.32
C TRP A 44 2.68 12.39 7.70
N GLU A 45 3.23 13.15 8.63
CA GLU A 45 3.38 12.75 10.02
C GLU A 45 2.05 12.37 10.67
N ASN A 46 0.96 13.09 10.38
CA ASN A 46 -0.36 12.77 10.92
C ASN A 46 -0.82 11.38 10.52
N ARG A 47 -0.49 10.95 9.27
CA ARG A 47 -0.80 9.60 8.80
C ARG A 47 -0.05 8.54 9.59
N VAL A 48 1.25 8.72 9.79
CA VAL A 48 2.07 7.76 10.57
C VAL A 48 1.59 7.68 12.02
N ARG A 49 1.28 8.82 12.65
CA ARG A 49 0.74 8.85 14.02
C ARG A 49 -0.64 8.19 14.12
N TRP A 50 -1.50 8.41 13.12
CA TRP A 50 -2.78 7.72 13.04
C TRP A 50 -2.60 6.20 12.89
N GLN A 51 -1.67 5.74 12.06
CA GLN A 51 -1.35 4.32 11.94
C GLN A 51 -0.95 3.73 13.30
N LEU A 52 -0.13 4.45 14.08
CA LEU A 52 0.23 4.03 15.44
C LEU A 52 -0.99 3.92 16.36
N GLU A 53 -1.90 4.90 16.33
CA GLU A 53 -3.13 4.86 17.13
C GLU A 53 -4.01 3.65 16.77
N MET A 54 -4.15 3.37 15.47
CA MET A 54 -4.94 2.25 14.98
C MET A 54 -4.41 0.90 15.49
N VAL A 55 -3.11 0.66 15.34
CA VAL A 55 -2.51 -0.61 15.79
C VAL A 55 -2.49 -0.75 17.29
N ARG A 56 -2.35 0.35 18.05
CA ARG A 56 -2.43 0.32 19.52
C ARG A 56 -3.81 -0.03 20.07
N ARG A 57 -4.88 0.27 19.34
CA ARG A 57 -6.25 -0.12 19.72
C ARG A 57 -6.47 -1.63 19.62
N ASN A 58 -5.83 -2.29 18.67
CA ASN A 58 -6.02 -3.72 18.38
C ASN A 58 -4.67 -4.40 18.03
N PRO A 59 -3.72 -4.43 18.96
CA PRO A 59 -2.33 -4.78 18.65
C PRO A 59 -2.12 -6.23 18.22
N SER A 60 -3.06 -7.14 18.52
CA SER A 60 -3.02 -8.53 18.09
C SER A 60 -3.62 -8.78 16.71
N ASP A 61 -4.21 -7.77 16.08
CA ASP A 61 -4.75 -7.89 14.73
C ASP A 61 -3.65 -7.69 13.67
N HIS A 62 -3.94 -8.14 12.45
CA HIS A 62 -3.15 -7.80 11.28
C HIS A 62 -3.78 -6.61 10.56
N PHE A 63 -2.93 -5.74 10.05
CA PHE A 63 -3.33 -4.52 9.38
C PHE A 63 -2.79 -4.46 7.96
N VAL A 64 -3.57 -3.86 7.08
CA VAL A 64 -3.16 -3.43 5.75
C VAL A 64 -3.48 -1.95 5.65
N PHE A 65 -2.46 -1.11 5.69
CA PHE A 65 -2.63 0.32 5.51
C PHE A 65 -2.52 0.68 4.04
N THR A 66 -3.46 1.48 3.55
CA THR A 66 -3.52 1.89 2.14
C THR A 66 -3.92 3.35 2.00
N ASP A 67 -3.66 3.90 0.82
CA ASP A 67 -4.28 5.13 0.37
C ASP A 67 -5.78 4.91 0.11
N ALA A 68 -6.59 5.96 0.25
CA ALA A 68 -8.03 5.86 0.08
C ALA A 68 -8.51 6.15 -1.34
N TYR A 69 -7.69 6.77 -2.19
CA TYR A 69 -8.16 7.33 -3.46
C TYR A 69 -7.72 6.58 -4.70
N ASP A 70 -6.59 5.89 -4.63
CA ASP A 70 -5.91 5.31 -5.78
C ASP A 70 -5.60 3.82 -5.59
N VAL A 71 -6.34 3.18 -4.70
CA VAL A 71 -6.26 1.74 -4.45
C VAL A 71 -7.56 1.05 -4.81
N LEU A 72 -7.47 -0.15 -5.36
CA LEU A 72 -8.60 -1.04 -5.61
C LEU A 72 -8.30 -2.42 -5.06
N PHE A 73 -9.22 -3.00 -4.29
CA PHE A 73 -9.14 -4.39 -3.89
C PHE A 73 -9.65 -5.29 -5.02
N VAL A 74 -8.82 -6.25 -5.45
CA VAL A 74 -9.11 -7.16 -6.56
C VAL A 74 -8.97 -8.63 -6.17
N GLY A 75 -8.67 -8.88 -4.90
CA GLY A 75 -8.47 -10.19 -4.33
C GLY A 75 -9.73 -10.87 -3.82
N THR A 76 -9.50 -11.92 -3.07
CA THR A 76 -10.49 -12.55 -2.20
C THR A 76 -10.05 -12.45 -0.75
N LYS A 77 -11.01 -12.59 0.19
CA LYS A 77 -10.70 -12.53 1.62
C LYS A 77 -9.68 -13.60 2.03
N ASN A 78 -9.84 -14.82 1.53
CA ASN A 78 -8.94 -15.92 1.88
C ASN A 78 -7.52 -15.69 1.34
N GLU A 79 -7.40 -15.28 0.08
CA GLU A 79 -6.09 -14.97 -0.51
C GLU A 79 -5.40 -13.79 0.21
N LEU A 80 -6.16 -12.79 0.67
CA LEU A 80 -5.60 -11.71 1.48
C LEU A 80 -5.08 -12.22 2.82
N LEU A 81 -5.81 -13.11 3.49
CA LEU A 81 -5.36 -13.74 4.73
C LEU A 81 -4.08 -14.53 4.52
N ASP A 82 -4.03 -15.35 3.45
CA ASP A 82 -2.87 -16.15 3.11
C ASP A 82 -1.63 -15.28 2.77
N ALA A 83 -1.85 -14.14 2.13
CA ALA A 83 -0.78 -13.22 1.76
C ALA A 83 -0.24 -12.40 2.96
N VAL A 84 -1.09 -12.09 3.95
CA VAL A 84 -0.71 -11.17 5.06
C VAL A 84 -0.25 -11.90 6.32
N PHE A 85 -0.92 -12.99 6.72
CA PHE A 85 -0.65 -13.63 8.01
C PHE A 85 0.76 -14.20 8.20
N PRO A 86 1.48 -14.66 7.18
CA PRO A 86 2.85 -15.12 7.36
C PRO A 86 3.83 -14.02 7.78
N HIS A 87 3.47 -12.75 7.62
CA HIS A 87 4.38 -11.63 7.77
C HIS A 87 4.13 -10.86 9.06
N LEU A 88 5.21 -10.63 9.83
CA LEU A 88 5.15 -9.72 10.98
C LEU A 88 5.07 -8.26 10.55
N LEU A 89 5.89 -7.88 9.59
CA LEU A 89 5.91 -6.54 8.99
C LEU A 89 6.42 -6.64 7.55
N MET A 90 5.64 -6.11 6.62
CA MET A 90 5.96 -6.05 5.21
C MET A 90 5.60 -4.68 4.65
N PHE A 91 6.34 -4.23 3.66
CA PHE A 91 6.05 -3.00 2.93
C PHE A 91 5.70 -3.33 1.49
N THR A 92 4.70 -2.67 0.98
CA THR A 92 4.36 -2.71 -0.44
C THR A 92 5.46 -2.05 -1.26
N THR A 93 5.58 -2.44 -2.52
CA THR A 93 6.71 -2.04 -3.35
C THR A 93 6.28 -1.27 -4.58
N ASP A 94 7.22 -0.50 -5.09
CA ASP A 94 7.12 0.27 -6.32
C ASP A 94 8.28 -0.08 -7.26
N ARG A 95 8.10 0.23 -8.53
CA ARG A 95 9.12 0.12 -9.55
C ARG A 95 9.76 1.48 -9.79
N MET A 96 11.08 1.56 -9.72
CA MET A 96 11.76 2.77 -10.12
C MET A 96 11.64 3.02 -11.61
N ASN A 97 11.50 4.29 -11.94
CA ASN A 97 11.69 4.77 -13.29
C ASN A 97 13.18 5.03 -13.55
N ASP A 98 13.72 4.43 -14.59
CA ASP A 98 15.05 4.76 -15.09
C ASP A 98 15.08 6.17 -15.75
N ASP A 99 13.91 6.78 -15.96
CA ASP A 99 13.70 8.03 -16.71
C ASP A 99 13.86 9.31 -15.86
N GLY A 100 14.63 9.22 -14.77
CA GLY A 100 15.03 10.44 -14.02
C GLY A 100 14.09 10.88 -12.90
N ASN A 101 13.21 10.01 -12.42
CA ASN A 101 12.48 10.28 -11.18
C ASN A 101 13.49 10.46 -10.02
N PRO A 102 13.49 11.59 -9.31
CA PRO A 102 14.45 11.84 -8.23
C PRO A 102 14.22 10.94 -6.99
N TRP A 103 13.22 10.10 -6.98
CA TRP A 103 12.95 9.17 -5.87
C TRP A 103 13.25 7.71 -6.27
N PRO A 104 13.91 6.92 -5.40
CA PRO A 104 14.57 7.38 -4.19
C PRO A 104 15.82 8.21 -4.54
N GLN A 105 16.18 9.13 -3.63
CA GLN A 105 17.40 9.93 -3.80
C GLN A 105 18.61 9.01 -3.99
N PRO A 106 19.69 9.46 -4.69
CA PRO A 106 20.82 8.59 -5.05
C PRO A 106 21.46 7.82 -3.89
N HIS A 107 21.54 8.43 -2.70
CA HIS A 107 22.06 7.76 -1.51
C HIS A 107 21.14 6.66 -1.00
N ILE A 108 19.81 6.84 -1.09
CA ILE A 108 18.82 5.83 -0.72
C ILE A 108 18.84 4.70 -1.76
N ARG A 109 18.93 5.02 -3.05
CA ARG A 109 19.05 4.03 -4.12
C ARG A 109 20.25 3.10 -3.90
N LYS A 110 21.40 3.67 -3.51
CA LYS A 110 22.58 2.88 -3.20
C LYS A 110 22.32 1.81 -2.14
N HIS A 111 21.58 2.13 -1.09
CA HIS A 111 21.23 1.15 -0.05
C HIS A 111 20.34 0.01 -0.57
N TYR A 112 19.40 0.30 -1.49
CA TYR A 112 18.63 -0.75 -2.15
C TYR A 112 19.50 -1.61 -3.08
N ASP A 113 20.41 -1.01 -3.82
CA ASP A 113 21.32 -1.70 -4.75
C ASP A 113 22.35 -2.58 -4.01
N GLU A 114 22.76 -2.19 -2.82
CA GLU A 114 23.66 -2.96 -1.95
C GLU A 114 22.97 -4.18 -1.32
N ARG A 115 21.66 -4.15 -1.16
CA ARG A 115 20.84 -5.30 -0.76
C ARG A 115 20.59 -6.20 -1.98
N ARG A 116 21.57 -7.00 -2.34
CA ARG A 116 21.63 -7.82 -3.57
C ARG A 116 20.54 -8.89 -3.74
N GLU A 117 19.62 -9.04 -2.81
CA GLU A 117 18.61 -10.09 -2.84
C GLU A 117 17.40 -9.78 -3.74
N ALA A 118 17.27 -8.55 -4.24
CA ALA A 118 16.13 -8.15 -5.04
C ALA A 118 16.38 -8.35 -6.53
N THR A 119 15.92 -9.45 -7.07
CA THR A 119 15.85 -9.70 -8.52
C THR A 119 14.61 -9.06 -9.16
N SER A 120 13.61 -8.71 -8.36
CA SER A 120 12.38 -8.08 -8.82
C SER A 120 12.60 -6.62 -9.23
N PRO A 121 11.96 -6.15 -10.30
CA PRO A 121 11.89 -4.72 -10.60
C PRO A 121 11.13 -3.92 -9.53
N TRP A 122 10.21 -4.55 -8.79
CA TRP A 122 9.50 -3.96 -7.64
C TRP A 122 10.30 -4.18 -6.36
N ARG A 123 11.33 -3.39 -6.16
CA ARG A 123 12.25 -3.51 -5.03
C ARG A 123 12.35 -2.26 -4.17
N PHE A 124 11.61 -1.21 -4.52
CA PHE A 124 11.62 0.04 -3.76
C PHE A 124 10.33 0.14 -2.95
N LEU A 125 10.46 0.57 -1.71
CA LEU A 125 9.32 0.73 -0.82
C LEU A 125 8.34 1.77 -1.37
N ASN A 126 7.05 1.40 -1.40
CA ASN A 126 5.96 2.30 -1.70
C ASN A 126 5.36 2.87 -0.40
N GLY A 127 5.01 4.15 -0.39
CA GLY A 127 4.51 4.87 0.78
C GLY A 127 3.06 4.58 1.17
N SER A 128 2.34 3.69 0.48
CA SER A 128 0.92 3.43 0.81
C SER A 128 0.72 2.94 2.24
N GLY A 129 1.71 2.29 2.83
CA GLY A 129 1.75 1.95 4.24
C GLY A 129 2.24 0.55 4.53
N PRO A 130 2.47 0.22 5.81
CA PRO A 130 2.89 -1.11 6.24
C PRO A 130 1.73 -2.10 6.21
N VAL A 131 2.10 -3.36 6.09
CA VAL A 131 1.23 -4.52 6.21
C VAL A 131 1.81 -5.48 7.24
N GLY A 132 0.98 -6.06 8.12
CA GLY A 132 1.44 -7.05 9.06
C GLY A 132 0.78 -6.98 10.44
N HIS A 133 1.45 -7.55 11.41
CA HIS A 133 0.94 -7.67 12.77
C HIS A 133 1.04 -6.35 13.54
N GLY A 134 -0.02 -5.96 14.25
CA GLY A 134 -0.12 -4.66 14.92
C GLY A 134 1.03 -4.36 15.88
N TYR A 135 1.49 -5.32 16.66
CA TYR A 135 2.67 -5.13 17.53
C TYR A 135 3.94 -4.79 16.75
N ALA A 136 4.19 -5.46 15.63
CA ALA A 136 5.39 -5.20 14.85
C ALA A 136 5.33 -3.83 14.18
N ILE A 137 4.15 -3.44 13.65
CA ILE A 137 3.93 -2.11 13.07
C ILE A 137 4.09 -1.03 14.14
N ALA A 138 3.50 -1.21 15.34
CA ALA A 138 3.64 -0.26 16.43
C ALA A 138 5.11 -0.05 16.82
N SER A 139 5.86 -1.14 17.03
CA SER A 139 7.27 -1.08 17.38
C SER A 139 8.12 -0.39 16.31
N ALA A 140 7.84 -0.63 15.03
CA ALA A 140 8.54 0.01 13.92
C ALA A 140 8.25 1.52 13.85
N ILE A 141 7.00 1.94 14.09
CA ILE A 141 6.64 3.37 14.13
C ILE A 141 7.29 4.05 15.34
N GLU A 142 7.22 3.43 16.52
CA GLU A 142 7.80 3.97 17.75
C GLU A 142 9.32 4.12 17.64
N PHE A 143 9.99 3.12 17.05
CA PHE A 143 11.40 3.21 16.71
C PHE A 143 11.68 4.42 15.80
N GLY A 144 10.99 4.49 14.66
CA GLY A 144 11.23 5.57 13.70
C GLY A 144 10.96 6.97 14.26
N LEU A 145 9.87 7.14 15.03
CA LEU A 145 9.55 8.42 15.68
C LEU A 145 10.49 8.77 16.85
N GLY A 146 11.16 7.78 17.43
CA GLY A 146 12.16 7.99 18.49
C GLY A 146 13.55 8.32 17.94
N GLU A 147 13.91 7.78 16.76
CA GLU A 147 15.24 7.96 16.18
C GLU A 147 15.37 9.22 15.31
N TRP A 148 14.26 9.66 14.68
CA TRP A 148 14.30 10.77 13.73
C TRP A 148 13.19 11.79 13.99
N GLU A 149 13.53 13.06 13.83
CA GLU A 149 12.53 14.10 13.65
C GLU A 149 11.86 13.91 12.29
N PHE A 150 10.53 13.90 12.26
CA PHE A 150 9.80 13.82 10.99
C PHE A 150 10.08 15.10 10.19
N PRO A 151 10.66 15.01 8.99
CA PRO A 151 11.05 16.20 8.23
C PRO A 151 9.82 17.08 7.98
N GLU A 152 9.93 18.39 8.12
CA GLU A 152 8.80 19.33 7.94
C GLU A 152 8.10 19.16 6.58
N ASN A 153 8.88 18.86 5.53
CA ASN A 153 8.40 18.55 4.17
C ASN A 153 8.61 17.08 3.79
N GLY A 154 8.82 16.21 4.76
CA GLY A 154 9.04 14.78 4.55
C GLY A 154 7.74 14.04 4.24
N THR A 155 7.86 13.00 3.39
CA THR A 155 6.75 12.09 3.10
C THR A 155 6.77 10.90 4.06
N ASP A 156 5.63 10.26 4.22
CA ASP A 156 5.57 8.98 4.93
C ASP A 156 6.37 7.88 4.22
N GLN A 157 6.52 7.94 2.90
CA GLN A 157 7.41 7.04 2.15
C GLN A 157 8.87 7.22 2.59
N ALA A 158 9.33 8.45 2.84
CA ALA A 158 10.67 8.70 3.36
C ALA A 158 10.84 8.11 4.77
N PHE A 159 9.86 8.30 5.65
CA PHE A 159 9.83 7.72 6.98
C PHE A 159 9.92 6.19 6.93
N TRP A 160 9.03 5.54 6.19
CA TRP A 160 9.01 4.07 6.08
C TRP A 160 10.25 3.50 5.41
N THR A 161 10.84 4.24 4.45
CA THR A 161 12.12 3.85 3.84
C THR A 161 13.24 3.81 4.88
N GLN A 162 13.34 4.80 5.76
CA GLN A 162 14.33 4.81 6.83
C GLN A 162 14.11 3.65 7.82
N VAL A 163 12.86 3.40 8.21
CA VAL A 163 12.48 2.27 9.06
C VAL A 163 12.94 0.96 8.42
N TYR A 164 12.61 0.73 7.15
CA TYR A 164 13.04 -0.46 6.41
C TYR A 164 14.57 -0.59 6.31
N LEU A 165 15.28 0.48 5.99
CA LEU A 165 16.74 0.48 5.89
C LEU A 165 17.43 0.23 7.24
N SER A 166 16.75 0.51 8.34
CA SER A 166 17.20 0.17 9.71
C SER A 166 16.94 -1.29 10.10
N GLY A 167 16.47 -2.12 9.18
CA GLY A 167 16.30 -3.55 9.37
C GLY A 167 14.90 -4.00 9.81
N TRP A 168 13.92 -3.12 9.75
CA TRP A 168 12.53 -3.46 10.06
C TRP A 168 11.79 -3.95 8.83
N GLY A 169 11.19 -5.15 8.93
CA GLY A 169 10.29 -5.71 7.92
C GLY A 169 10.95 -6.12 6.61
N ASP A 170 10.12 -6.62 5.71
CA ASP A 170 10.48 -7.10 4.39
C ASP A 170 9.74 -6.31 3.30
N LEU A 171 10.11 -6.52 2.03
CA LEU A 171 9.44 -5.94 0.87
C LEU A 171 8.60 -6.99 0.14
N ASP A 172 7.38 -6.64 -0.26
CA ASP A 172 6.50 -7.44 -1.15
C ASP A 172 7.00 -7.40 -2.60
N GLN A 173 8.18 -7.93 -2.86
CA GLN A 173 8.87 -7.87 -4.16
C GLN A 173 8.18 -8.66 -5.26
N ASP A 174 7.41 -9.68 -4.88
CA ASP A 174 6.61 -10.47 -5.79
C ASP A 174 5.24 -9.85 -6.08
N CYS A 175 4.91 -8.74 -5.42
CA CYS A 175 3.62 -8.07 -5.50
C CYS A 175 2.44 -9.00 -5.17
N ASN A 176 2.57 -9.83 -4.14
CA ASN A 176 1.48 -10.72 -3.71
C ASN A 176 0.39 -9.97 -2.95
N ILE A 177 0.76 -8.91 -2.23
CA ILE A 177 -0.16 -8.09 -1.46
C ILE A 177 -0.64 -6.91 -2.31
N SER A 178 0.29 -6.11 -2.85
CA SER A 178 -0.09 -4.92 -3.60
C SER A 178 0.80 -4.70 -4.82
N GLN A 179 0.16 -4.36 -5.94
CA GLN A 179 0.81 -3.98 -7.17
C GLN A 179 0.67 -2.48 -7.42
N ALA A 180 1.75 -1.74 -7.34
CA ALA A 180 1.80 -0.37 -7.84
C ALA A 180 1.85 -0.38 -9.38
N LEU A 181 0.96 0.40 -10.01
CA LEU A 181 0.89 0.50 -11.48
C LEU A 181 1.89 1.50 -12.06
N TRP A 182 2.50 2.32 -11.21
CA TRP A 182 3.48 3.31 -11.66
C TRP A 182 4.60 2.64 -12.45
N ASN A 183 4.85 3.14 -13.66
CA ASN A 183 5.86 2.62 -14.58
C ASN A 183 5.65 1.18 -15.09
N MET A 184 4.49 0.59 -14.92
CA MET A 184 4.14 -0.63 -15.65
C MET A 184 3.94 -0.33 -17.15
N LYS A 185 4.43 -1.21 -17.99
CA LYS A 185 4.32 -1.12 -19.44
C LYS A 185 3.21 -2.04 -19.95
N ASP A 186 2.74 -1.72 -21.14
CA ASP A 186 1.82 -2.62 -21.86
C ASP A 186 2.44 -4.01 -21.99
N GLY A 187 1.65 -5.06 -21.69
CA GLY A 187 2.11 -6.44 -21.73
C GLY A 187 2.81 -6.94 -20.46
N GLU A 188 3.00 -6.10 -19.43
CA GLU A 188 3.53 -6.54 -18.13
C GLU A 188 2.43 -6.97 -17.15
N PHE A 189 1.18 -6.71 -17.49
CA PHE A 189 0.02 -7.15 -16.70
C PHE A 189 -1.13 -7.60 -17.61
N GLY A 190 -2.06 -8.31 -17.01
CA GLY A 190 -3.26 -8.78 -17.68
C GLY A 190 -4.39 -9.12 -16.71
N VAL A 191 -5.49 -9.62 -17.25
CA VAL A 191 -6.60 -10.18 -16.47
C VAL A 191 -6.76 -11.63 -16.84
N LYS A 192 -6.71 -12.51 -15.84
CA LYS A 192 -6.96 -13.94 -16.00
C LYS A 192 -7.94 -14.41 -14.95
N ASP A 193 -9.00 -15.10 -15.35
CA ASP A 193 -10.04 -15.63 -14.47
C ASP A 193 -10.66 -14.53 -13.57
N GLY A 194 -10.86 -13.33 -14.14
CA GLY A 194 -11.39 -12.17 -13.40
C GLY A 194 -10.44 -11.57 -12.38
N ARG A 195 -9.16 -11.93 -12.37
CA ARG A 195 -8.12 -11.45 -11.47
C ARG A 195 -7.03 -10.70 -12.23
N PHE A 196 -6.51 -9.64 -11.61
CA PHE A 196 -5.29 -9.01 -12.10
C PHE A 196 -4.12 -10.00 -11.99
N LEU A 197 -3.29 -10.02 -13.01
CA LEU A 197 -2.08 -10.86 -13.09
C LEU A 197 -0.89 -9.98 -13.44
N ASN A 198 0.13 -9.96 -12.59
CA ASN A 198 1.43 -9.44 -12.94
C ASN A 198 2.17 -10.48 -13.78
N LEU A 199 2.44 -10.18 -15.05
CA LEU A 199 3.06 -11.12 -15.98
C LEU A 199 4.58 -11.26 -15.78
N ILE A 200 5.20 -10.37 -15.02
CA ILE A 200 6.63 -10.43 -14.70
C ILE A 200 6.89 -11.34 -13.51
N THR A 201 6.13 -11.17 -12.42
CA THR A 201 6.29 -12.00 -11.20
C THR A 201 5.42 -13.25 -11.22
N GLY A 202 4.38 -13.29 -12.05
CA GLY A 202 3.36 -14.33 -12.07
C GLY A 202 2.35 -14.21 -10.92
N SER A 203 2.42 -13.16 -10.10
CA SER A 203 1.57 -12.96 -8.93
C SER A 203 0.17 -12.48 -9.30
N LYS A 204 -0.77 -12.71 -8.38
CA LYS A 204 -2.13 -12.16 -8.38
C LYS A 204 -2.30 -11.27 -7.16
N PRO A 205 -1.94 -9.99 -7.24
CA PRO A 205 -1.99 -9.08 -6.11
C PRO A 205 -3.41 -8.95 -5.55
N GLN A 206 -3.50 -8.67 -4.25
CA GLN A 206 -4.77 -8.45 -3.59
C GLN A 206 -5.26 -7.02 -3.80
N PHE A 207 -4.32 -6.07 -3.90
CA PHE A 207 -4.59 -4.67 -4.16
C PHE A 207 -3.87 -4.21 -5.43
N ILE A 208 -4.53 -3.32 -6.16
CA ILE A 208 -3.89 -2.53 -7.21
C ILE A 208 -3.77 -1.11 -6.69
N HIS A 209 -2.57 -0.56 -6.72
CA HIS A 209 -2.29 0.82 -6.34
C HIS A 209 -2.01 1.65 -7.60
N ALA A 210 -3.01 2.43 -8.00
CA ALA A 210 -2.97 3.27 -9.20
C ALA A 210 -2.35 4.65 -8.91
N THR A 211 -1.14 4.65 -8.37
CA THR A 211 -0.39 5.84 -7.95
C THR A 211 -0.43 6.95 -9.00
N GLY A 212 -0.65 8.18 -8.55
CA GLY A 212 -0.74 9.34 -9.43
C GLY A 212 -2.03 9.34 -10.26
N ASN A 213 -1.93 9.33 -11.58
CA ASN A 213 -3.07 9.34 -12.49
C ASN A 213 -3.27 7.98 -13.20
N MET A 214 -2.80 6.89 -12.60
CA MET A 214 -2.84 5.55 -13.21
C MET A 214 -4.20 4.85 -13.11
N TRP A 215 -5.21 5.46 -12.45
CA TRP A 215 -6.55 4.91 -12.34
C TRP A 215 -7.18 4.48 -13.69
N PRO A 216 -7.04 5.23 -14.79
CA PRO A 216 -7.56 4.82 -16.10
C PRO A 216 -6.94 3.52 -16.66
N PHE A 217 -5.80 3.08 -16.12
CA PHE A 217 -5.13 1.84 -16.53
C PHE A 217 -5.65 0.60 -15.78
N ILE A 218 -6.52 0.78 -14.76
CA ILE A 218 -7.16 -0.36 -14.11
C ILE A 218 -8.16 -0.97 -15.11
N PRO A 219 -8.03 -2.28 -15.42
CA PRO A 219 -8.97 -2.95 -16.32
C PRO A 219 -10.42 -2.81 -15.83
N LEU A 220 -11.31 -2.32 -16.68
CA LEU A 220 -12.73 -2.08 -16.34
C LEU A 220 -13.43 -3.34 -15.79
N SER A 221 -13.02 -4.54 -16.23
CA SER A 221 -13.55 -5.81 -15.72
C SER A 221 -13.28 -6.07 -14.24
N LEU A 222 -12.30 -5.37 -13.65
CA LEU A 222 -11.96 -5.46 -12.22
C LEU A 222 -12.72 -4.45 -11.36
N ILE A 223 -13.26 -3.39 -11.99
CA ILE A 223 -13.99 -2.34 -11.28
C ILE A 223 -15.40 -2.86 -10.92
N PRO A 224 -15.78 -2.84 -9.63
CA PRO A 224 -17.13 -3.25 -9.25
C PRO A 224 -18.19 -2.38 -9.95
N PRO A 225 -19.29 -2.97 -10.43
CA PRO A 225 -20.38 -2.20 -11.02
C PRO A 225 -20.95 -1.20 -10.00
N THR A 226 -21.40 -0.05 -10.50
CA THR A 226 -21.95 1.06 -9.69
C THR A 226 -23.35 0.78 -9.11
N GLY A 227 -23.91 -0.44 -9.28
CA GLY A 227 -25.18 -0.84 -8.72
C GLY A 227 -25.15 -0.95 -7.20
N ALA A 228 -26.28 -0.67 -6.56
CA ALA A 228 -26.45 -0.63 -5.12
C ALA A 228 -25.89 -1.89 -4.43
N VAL A 229 -24.91 -1.68 -3.57
CA VAL A 229 -24.62 -2.65 -2.50
C VAL A 229 -25.76 -2.48 -1.50
N SER A 230 -26.70 -3.40 -1.50
CA SER A 230 -27.67 -3.47 -0.39
C SER A 230 -26.90 -3.74 0.89
N PRO A 231 -27.20 -3.04 1.97
CA PRO A 231 -26.54 -3.20 3.26
C PRO A 231 -26.67 -4.61 3.81
#